data_4c3815333995409528d21d595a840257
#
_entry.id   4c3815333995409528d21d595a840257
#
_cell.length_a   1.000
_cell.length_b   1.000
_cell.length_c   1.000
_cell.angle_alpha   90.00
_cell.angle_beta   90.00
_cell.angle_gamma   90.00
#
_symmetry.space_group_name_H-M   'P 1'
#
loop_
_entity.id
_entity.type
_entity.pdbx_description
1 polymer ?
#
loop_
_entity_poly.entity_id
_entity_poly.type
_entity_poly.pdbx_seq_one_letter_code
_entity_poly.pdbx_strand_id
1 'polypeptide(L)'
;MLYPRALAIAEIGWNGAEKKDYADFHRRALAECDTVRAMGIHAFDLRHEIGERKESFTPVKHKALGCRVTYNTPLHPKYTAGGEQALVDGVRGGWTYADKRWQGFTGTEGWCLDVTIDMGSIQKLHEVSAVFMQSLGPWIYYPTKYRVSLSEDGKTFTQVYSQDQPQRDPCRVGYRTQAWHGSRKTRYVRVQGSCDTEFGWLFTDEIVVR
;
A
#
# COMPACT_ATOMS: atom_id res chain seq x y z
N MET A 1 14.76 14.99 1.20
CA MET A 1 13.96 16.06 1.84
C MET A 1 14.69 16.54 3.08
N LEU A 2 15.02 17.83 3.18
CA LEU A 2 15.83 18.41 4.27
C LEU A 2 14.96 18.71 5.51
N TYR A 3 13.83 19.36 5.32
CA TYR A 3 12.89 19.71 6.40
C TYR A 3 11.85 18.60 6.61
N PRO A 4 11.52 18.23 7.87
CA PRO A 4 11.90 18.84 9.15
C PRO A 4 13.21 18.32 9.78
N ARG A 5 13.96 17.43 9.12
CA ARG A 5 15.17 16.82 9.71
C ARG A 5 16.20 17.84 10.19
N ALA A 6 16.38 18.93 9.42
CA ALA A 6 17.26 20.02 9.82
C ALA A 6 16.82 20.68 11.13
N LEU A 7 15.51 20.84 11.34
CA LEU A 7 14.96 21.39 12.58
C LEU A 7 15.27 20.47 13.77
N ALA A 8 15.14 19.14 13.61
CA ALA A 8 15.47 18.20 14.66
C ALA A 8 16.96 18.21 15.03
N ILE A 9 17.84 18.35 14.05
CA ILE A 9 19.30 18.49 14.28
C ILE A 9 19.60 19.79 15.01
N ALA A 10 18.99 20.90 14.59
CA ALA A 10 19.14 22.19 15.24
C ALA A 10 18.67 22.16 16.70
N GLU A 11 17.52 21.54 16.97
CA GLU A 11 16.97 21.34 18.33
C GLU A 11 17.94 20.59 19.25
N ILE A 12 18.53 19.50 18.73
CA ILE A 12 19.49 18.69 19.48
C ILE A 12 20.76 19.48 19.78
N GLY A 13 21.23 20.27 18.82
CA GLY A 13 22.45 21.07 18.97
C GLY A 13 22.29 22.27 19.91
N TRP A 14 21.08 22.85 19.96
CA TRP A 14 20.82 24.06 20.73
C TRP A 14 20.42 23.79 22.20
N ASN A 15 19.58 22.77 22.44
CA ASN A 15 18.97 22.53 23.74
C ASN A 15 19.73 21.53 24.64
N GLY A 16 20.82 20.93 24.18
CA GLY A 16 21.55 19.92 24.94
C GLY A 16 20.74 18.64 25.22
N ALA A 17 21.35 17.71 25.97
CA ALA A 17 20.77 16.37 26.19
C ALA A 17 19.63 16.32 27.21
N GLU A 18 19.49 17.31 28.07
CA GLU A 18 18.64 17.26 29.28
C GLU A 18 17.18 17.71 29.07
N LYS A 19 16.86 18.37 27.95
CA LYS A 19 15.51 18.92 27.69
C LYS A 19 14.97 18.44 26.36
N LYS A 20 14.61 17.17 26.25
CA LYS A 20 13.98 16.62 25.04
C LYS A 20 12.49 16.40 25.28
N ASP A 21 11.67 17.37 24.91
CA ASP A 21 10.23 17.24 24.83
C ASP A 21 9.81 17.12 23.36
N TYR A 22 9.48 15.90 22.94
CA TYR A 22 9.05 15.65 21.57
C TYR A 22 7.74 16.36 21.22
N ALA A 23 6.80 16.45 22.14
CA ALA A 23 5.49 17.06 21.87
C ALA A 23 5.64 18.58 21.64
N ASP A 24 6.46 19.27 22.43
CA ASP A 24 6.77 20.67 22.21
C ASP A 24 7.56 20.89 20.93
N PHE A 25 8.60 20.08 20.68
CA PHE A 25 9.34 20.12 19.42
C PHE A 25 8.43 19.92 18.21
N HIS A 26 7.56 18.91 18.23
CA HIS A 26 6.64 18.59 17.14
C HIS A 26 5.70 19.79 16.85
N ARG A 27 5.12 20.39 17.89
CA ARG A 27 4.27 21.58 17.75
C ARG A 27 5.01 22.75 17.08
N ARG A 28 6.24 23.05 17.48
CA ARG A 28 7.07 24.12 16.90
C ARG A 28 7.49 23.76 15.46
N ALA A 29 7.89 22.51 15.21
CA ALA A 29 8.30 22.05 13.90
C ALA A 29 7.17 22.10 12.88
N LEU A 30 5.90 21.90 13.27
CA LEU A 30 4.73 22.07 12.40
C LEU A 30 4.62 23.52 11.91
N ALA A 31 4.68 24.49 12.81
CA ALA A 31 4.60 25.91 12.46
C ALA A 31 5.76 26.34 11.55
N GLU A 32 6.97 25.84 11.83
CA GLU A 32 8.16 26.14 11.04
C GLU A 32 8.10 25.51 9.64
N CYS A 33 7.61 24.29 9.52
CA CYS A 33 7.37 23.65 8.22
C CYS A 33 6.34 24.41 7.38
N ASP A 34 5.30 24.99 7.99
CA ASP A 34 4.33 25.82 7.28
C ASP A 34 4.98 27.12 6.76
N THR A 35 5.82 27.74 7.57
CA THR A 35 6.61 28.92 7.15
C THR A 35 7.53 28.61 5.98
N VAL A 36 8.27 27.50 6.07
CA VAL A 36 9.19 27.03 5.03
C VAL A 36 8.43 26.71 3.72
N ARG A 37 7.24 26.13 3.81
CA ARG A 37 6.37 25.88 2.64
C ARG A 37 5.86 27.16 2.01
N ALA A 38 5.49 28.16 2.82
CA ALA A 38 5.07 29.48 2.33
C ALA A 38 6.18 30.18 1.55
N MET A 39 7.46 29.87 1.83
CA MET A 39 8.63 30.32 1.09
C MET A 39 8.88 29.52 -0.21
N GLY A 40 8.01 28.55 -0.57
CA GLY A 40 8.18 27.69 -1.73
C GLY A 40 9.15 26.52 -1.53
N ILE A 41 9.61 26.28 -0.31
CA ILE A 41 10.53 25.19 0.01
C ILE A 41 9.72 23.95 0.42
N HIS A 42 10.03 22.80 -0.17
CA HIS A 42 9.36 21.56 0.13
C HIS A 42 9.75 21.03 1.52
N ALA A 43 8.77 20.96 2.44
CA ALA A 43 8.90 20.35 3.75
C ALA A 43 7.91 19.20 3.92
N PHE A 44 8.35 18.10 4.56
CA PHE A 44 7.50 16.97 4.88
C PHE A 44 6.37 17.38 5.83
N ASP A 45 5.16 16.88 5.62
CA ASP A 45 4.03 17.20 6.48
C ASP A 45 3.98 16.30 7.72
N LEU A 46 4.46 16.84 8.84
CA LEU A 46 4.45 16.15 10.13
C LEU A 46 3.05 15.92 10.73
N ARG A 47 2.00 16.57 10.19
CA ARG A 47 0.61 16.30 10.61
C ARG A 47 0.15 14.89 10.23
N HIS A 48 0.82 14.31 9.25
CA HIS A 48 0.52 12.98 8.75
C HIS A 48 1.74 12.07 8.95
N GLU A 49 1.77 11.34 10.05
CA GLU A 49 2.88 10.42 10.40
C GLU A 49 3.16 9.37 9.33
N ILE A 50 2.13 9.00 8.55
CA ILE A 50 2.22 8.08 7.41
C ILE A 50 2.70 8.75 6.11
N GLY A 51 3.02 10.06 6.12
CA GLY A 51 3.56 10.82 5.00
C GLY A 51 2.51 11.50 4.11
N GLU A 52 2.94 11.92 2.91
CA GLU A 52 2.17 12.81 2.03
C GLU A 52 1.26 12.08 1.03
N ARG A 53 1.11 10.76 1.11
CA ARG A 53 0.17 10.03 0.26
C ARG A 53 -1.26 10.31 0.73
N LYS A 54 -1.93 11.24 0.05
CA LYS A 54 -3.26 11.74 0.43
C LYS A 54 -4.32 10.65 0.54
N GLU A 55 -4.22 9.61 -0.28
CA GLU A 55 -5.12 8.47 -0.28
C GLU A 55 -5.08 7.66 1.03
N SER A 56 -4.01 7.80 1.82
CA SER A 56 -3.86 7.12 3.11
C SER A 56 -4.48 7.87 4.29
N PHE A 57 -4.99 9.09 4.08
CA PHE A 57 -5.53 9.93 5.16
C PHE A 57 -6.96 9.58 5.53
N THR A 58 -7.70 8.99 4.60
CA THR A 58 -9.09 8.59 4.82
C THR A 58 -9.30 7.13 4.43
N PRO A 59 -10.05 6.36 5.25
CA PRO A 59 -10.40 5.00 4.88
C PRO A 59 -11.16 4.94 3.55
N VAL A 60 -10.82 3.97 2.72
CA VAL A 60 -11.53 3.74 1.47
C VAL A 60 -12.76 2.86 1.71
N LYS A 61 -13.93 3.29 1.19
CA LYS A 61 -15.16 2.51 1.25
C LYS A 61 -15.34 1.71 -0.03
N HIS A 62 -15.55 0.41 0.11
CA HIS A 62 -15.78 -0.51 -0.99
C HIS A 62 -16.55 -1.77 -0.52
N LYS A 63 -17.00 -2.62 -1.45
CA LYS A 63 -17.84 -3.77 -1.15
C LYS A 63 -17.13 -4.91 -0.42
N ALA A 64 -15.80 -5.00 -0.52
CA ALA A 64 -15.02 -6.05 0.13
C ALA A 64 -14.61 -5.73 1.57
N LEU A 65 -15.01 -4.57 2.14
CA LEU A 65 -14.65 -4.21 3.51
C LEU A 65 -15.08 -5.30 4.51
N GLY A 66 -14.09 -5.81 5.28
CA GLY A 66 -14.31 -6.85 6.29
C GLY A 66 -14.69 -8.22 5.74
N CYS A 67 -14.65 -8.42 4.42
CA CYS A 67 -14.89 -9.71 3.81
C CYS A 67 -13.79 -10.71 4.15
N ARG A 68 -14.12 -12.00 4.09
CA ARG A 68 -13.15 -13.07 4.33
C ARG A 68 -12.12 -13.12 3.21
N VAL A 69 -10.86 -13.08 3.57
CA VAL A 69 -9.72 -13.26 2.65
C VAL A 69 -9.09 -14.63 2.90
N THR A 70 -8.89 -15.39 1.84
CA THR A 70 -8.12 -16.64 1.86
C THR A 70 -6.82 -16.41 1.12
N TYR A 71 -5.70 -16.61 1.80
CA TYR A 71 -4.37 -16.54 1.22
C TYR A 71 -4.01 -17.91 0.62
N ASN A 72 -3.95 -17.98 -0.72
CA ASN A 72 -3.56 -19.20 -1.43
C ASN A 72 -2.02 -19.36 -1.43
N THR A 73 -1.27 -18.25 -1.29
CA THR A 73 0.14 -18.22 -0.93
C THR A 73 0.30 -17.71 0.50
N PRO A 74 1.22 -18.26 1.31
CA PRO A 74 1.35 -17.86 2.72
C PRO A 74 1.67 -16.38 2.88
N LEU A 75 1.03 -15.73 3.84
CA LEU A 75 1.38 -14.37 4.26
C LEU A 75 2.77 -14.37 4.90
N HIS A 76 3.63 -13.44 4.46
CA HIS A 76 4.97 -13.34 5.02
C HIS A 76 4.94 -12.66 6.40
N PRO A 77 5.51 -13.26 7.47
CA PRO A 77 5.36 -12.78 8.84
C PRO A 77 5.98 -11.40 9.11
N LYS A 78 6.92 -10.96 8.28
CA LYS A 78 7.62 -9.68 8.45
C LYS A 78 6.75 -8.46 8.10
N TYR A 79 5.83 -8.61 7.15
CA TYR A 79 5.04 -7.49 6.63
C TYR A 79 3.55 -7.87 6.50
N THR A 80 2.90 -7.98 7.63
CA THR A 80 1.49 -8.43 7.71
C THR A 80 0.46 -7.31 7.63
N ALA A 81 0.88 -6.05 7.79
CA ALA A 81 0.00 -4.87 7.83
C ALA A 81 -1.19 -4.99 8.80
N GLY A 82 -1.04 -5.71 9.91
CA GLY A 82 -2.12 -5.94 10.86
C GLY A 82 -2.81 -7.30 10.73
N GLY A 83 -2.45 -8.12 9.72
CA GLY A 83 -2.92 -9.49 9.61
C GLY A 83 -3.76 -9.80 8.37
N GLU A 84 -4.56 -10.86 8.46
CA GLU A 84 -5.28 -11.42 7.31
C GLU A 84 -6.34 -10.50 6.71
N GLN A 85 -6.85 -9.53 7.47
CA GLN A 85 -7.87 -8.59 7.01
C GLN A 85 -7.29 -7.32 6.36
N ALA A 86 -5.98 -7.12 6.41
CA ALA A 86 -5.35 -5.87 5.99
C ALA A 86 -5.54 -5.50 4.50
N LEU A 87 -5.88 -6.48 3.64
CA LEU A 87 -6.20 -6.20 2.23
C LEU A 87 -7.64 -5.73 1.99
N VAL A 88 -8.48 -5.74 3.04
CA VAL A 88 -9.91 -5.41 2.97
C VAL A 88 -10.39 -4.66 4.23
N ASP A 89 -9.51 -3.93 4.91
CA ASP A 89 -9.82 -3.16 6.11
C ASP A 89 -10.11 -1.67 5.82
N GLY A 90 -9.92 -1.26 4.57
CA GLY A 90 -10.12 0.11 4.12
C GLY A 90 -8.94 1.02 4.41
N VAL A 91 -7.84 0.52 4.95
CA VAL A 91 -6.67 1.32 5.34
C VAL A 91 -5.62 1.29 4.25
N ARG A 92 -5.37 2.43 3.64
CA ARG A 92 -4.29 2.55 2.66
C ARG A 92 -2.95 2.84 3.31
N GLY A 93 -1.91 2.24 2.78
CA GLY A 93 -0.53 2.50 3.18
C GLY A 93 -0.09 3.93 2.86
N GLY A 94 0.82 4.46 3.65
CA GLY A 94 1.40 5.78 3.46
C GLY A 94 2.56 5.78 2.45
N TRP A 95 3.46 6.71 2.62
CA TRP A 95 4.58 6.92 1.68
C TRP A 95 5.73 5.91 1.84
N THR A 96 5.71 5.12 2.91
CA THR A 96 6.78 4.14 3.19
C THR A 96 6.19 2.78 3.53
N TYR A 97 6.85 1.73 3.09
CA TYR A 97 6.49 0.35 3.42
C TYR A 97 6.66 0.03 4.93
N ALA A 98 7.39 0.86 5.66
CA ALA A 98 7.68 0.68 7.08
C ALA A 98 6.56 1.21 8.00
N ASP A 99 5.50 1.80 7.47
CA ASP A 99 4.38 2.35 8.25
C ASP A 99 3.41 1.28 8.80
N LYS A 100 3.68 0.00 8.50
CA LYS A 100 2.89 -1.17 8.93
C LYS A 100 1.48 -1.24 8.32
N ARG A 101 1.24 -0.57 7.20
CA ARG A 101 -0.04 -0.59 6.47
C ARG A 101 0.05 -1.29 5.12
N TRP A 102 1.25 -1.72 4.74
CA TRP A 102 1.52 -2.44 3.51
C TRP A 102 1.78 -3.90 3.80
N GLN A 103 1.04 -4.79 3.14
CA GLN A 103 1.39 -6.21 3.13
C GLN A 103 2.49 -6.48 2.11
N GLY A 104 3.52 -7.21 2.54
CA GLY A 104 4.64 -7.59 1.71
C GLY A 104 4.62 -9.08 1.37
N PHE A 105 4.79 -9.36 0.09
CA PHE A 105 4.84 -10.71 -0.47
C PHE A 105 6.17 -10.90 -1.17
N THR A 106 6.71 -12.12 -1.10
CA THR A 106 7.95 -12.49 -1.78
C THR A 106 7.86 -13.93 -2.29
N GLY A 107 8.60 -14.24 -3.31
CA GLY A 107 8.64 -15.55 -3.93
C GLY A 107 9.10 -15.47 -5.37
N THR A 108 9.83 -16.45 -5.82
CA THR A 108 10.44 -16.51 -7.15
C THR A 108 9.64 -17.36 -8.13
N GLU A 109 8.83 -18.26 -7.63
CA GLU A 109 8.05 -19.18 -8.46
C GLU A 109 6.56 -18.89 -8.39
N GLY A 110 5.94 -18.68 -9.56
CA GLY A 110 4.50 -18.51 -9.67
C GLY A 110 3.99 -17.15 -9.14
N TRP A 111 2.96 -17.22 -8.28
CA TRP A 111 2.30 -16.06 -7.69
C TRP A 111 2.78 -15.83 -6.27
N CYS A 112 3.48 -14.72 -6.00
CA CYS A 112 3.85 -14.35 -4.64
C CYS A 112 2.64 -13.75 -3.86
N LEU A 113 1.78 -13.02 -4.53
CA LEU A 113 0.45 -12.63 -4.05
C LEU A 113 -0.57 -13.53 -4.75
N ASP A 114 -1.34 -14.29 -3.98
CA ASP A 114 -2.51 -15.03 -4.47
C ASP A 114 -3.55 -15.08 -3.34
N VAL A 115 -4.59 -14.27 -3.49
CA VAL A 115 -5.66 -14.16 -2.49
C VAL A 115 -7.03 -14.29 -3.13
N THR A 116 -7.96 -14.88 -2.37
CA THR A 116 -9.37 -14.99 -2.75
C THR A 116 -10.22 -14.31 -1.69
N ILE A 117 -11.02 -13.34 -2.12
CA ILE A 117 -11.98 -12.61 -1.29
C ILE A 117 -13.37 -13.22 -1.50
N ASP A 118 -14.05 -13.63 -0.42
CA ASP A 118 -15.45 -14.06 -0.44
C ASP A 118 -16.34 -12.86 -0.05
N MET A 119 -17.08 -12.34 -1.02
CA MET A 119 -18.01 -11.22 -0.83
C MET A 119 -19.29 -11.60 -0.05
N GLY A 120 -19.38 -12.88 0.42
CA GLY A 120 -20.54 -13.40 1.16
C GLY A 120 -21.76 -13.73 0.32
N SER A 121 -22.02 -12.97 -0.74
CA SER A 121 -23.12 -13.18 -1.68
C SER A 121 -22.75 -12.76 -3.09
N ILE A 122 -23.54 -13.22 -4.08
CA ILE A 122 -23.37 -12.75 -5.47
C ILE A 122 -23.76 -11.28 -5.55
N GLN A 123 -22.83 -10.46 -6.00
CA GLN A 123 -22.99 -9.02 -6.17
C GLN A 123 -22.57 -8.59 -7.57
N LYS A 124 -23.11 -7.47 -8.05
CA LYS A 124 -22.66 -6.85 -9.29
C LYS A 124 -21.44 -5.98 -9.00
N LEU A 125 -20.32 -6.31 -9.63
CA LEU A 125 -19.06 -5.58 -9.51
C LEU A 125 -18.75 -4.82 -10.79
N HIS A 126 -18.10 -3.66 -10.62
CA HIS A 126 -17.69 -2.78 -11.70
C HIS A 126 -16.18 -2.51 -11.71
N GLU A 127 -15.51 -2.70 -10.59
CA GLU A 127 -14.08 -2.47 -10.45
C GLU A 127 -13.50 -3.44 -9.43
N VAL A 128 -12.30 -3.94 -9.73
CA VAL A 128 -11.38 -4.55 -8.77
C VAL A 128 -10.02 -3.92 -8.97
N SER A 129 -9.53 -3.22 -7.96
CA SER A 129 -8.25 -2.52 -8.06
C SER A 129 -7.38 -2.74 -6.83
N ALA A 130 -6.06 -2.74 -7.04
CA ALA A 130 -5.05 -2.78 -5.99
C ALA A 130 -3.94 -1.79 -6.30
N VAL A 131 -3.38 -1.17 -5.26
CA VAL A 131 -2.24 -0.26 -5.40
C VAL A 131 -0.98 -0.99 -4.99
N PHE A 132 0.04 -0.91 -5.84
CA PHE A 132 1.35 -1.48 -5.60
C PHE A 132 2.38 -0.38 -5.38
N MET A 133 3.29 -0.61 -4.43
CA MET A 133 4.42 0.27 -4.17
C MET A 133 5.65 -0.21 -4.93
N GLN A 134 6.44 0.73 -5.44
CA GLN A 134 7.84 0.53 -5.81
C GLN A 134 8.72 1.31 -4.86
N SER A 135 9.80 0.67 -4.38
CA SER A 135 10.92 1.32 -3.70
C SER A 135 12.19 0.54 -3.99
N LEU A 136 13.04 1.07 -4.86
CA LEU A 136 14.17 0.31 -5.42
C LEU A 136 15.26 -0.01 -4.38
N GLY A 137 15.45 0.85 -3.37
CA GLY A 137 16.44 0.63 -2.33
C GLY A 137 16.24 -0.66 -1.53
N PRO A 138 15.04 -0.93 -0.98
CA PRO A 138 14.71 -2.16 -0.27
C PRO A 138 14.18 -3.28 -1.19
N TRP A 139 14.40 -3.21 -2.50
CA TRP A 139 14.01 -4.20 -3.51
C TRP A 139 12.50 -4.46 -3.58
N ILE A 140 11.72 -3.41 -3.49
CA ILE A 140 10.27 -3.45 -3.69
C ILE A 140 9.96 -3.06 -5.12
N TYR A 141 9.24 -3.92 -5.84
CA TYR A 141 8.94 -3.74 -7.26
C TYR A 141 7.44 -3.80 -7.53
N TYR A 142 7.02 -3.22 -8.65
CA TYR A 142 5.69 -3.45 -9.18
C TYR A 142 5.53 -4.90 -9.66
N PRO A 143 4.30 -5.45 -9.67
CA PRO A 143 4.08 -6.80 -10.17
C PRO A 143 4.50 -6.90 -11.64
N THR A 144 5.23 -7.96 -11.99
CA THR A 144 5.57 -8.29 -13.38
C THR A 144 4.39 -8.93 -14.09
N LYS A 145 3.57 -9.69 -13.34
CA LYS A 145 2.28 -10.21 -13.79
C LYS A 145 1.22 -9.88 -12.75
N TYR A 146 0.06 -9.46 -13.21
CA TYR A 146 -1.08 -9.19 -12.35
C TYR A 146 -2.35 -9.75 -12.99
N ARG A 147 -3.19 -10.42 -12.22
CA ARG A 147 -4.45 -11.01 -12.68
C ARG A 147 -5.59 -10.76 -11.71
N VAL A 148 -6.77 -10.56 -12.29
CA VAL A 148 -8.04 -10.60 -11.56
C VAL A 148 -8.92 -11.68 -12.19
N SER A 149 -9.43 -12.57 -11.35
CA SER A 149 -10.37 -13.63 -11.75
C SER A 149 -11.60 -13.59 -10.85
N LEU A 150 -12.75 -13.88 -11.42
CA LEU A 150 -14.04 -13.84 -10.73
C LEU A 150 -14.69 -15.22 -10.76
N SER A 151 -15.47 -15.56 -9.70
CA SER A 151 -16.19 -16.81 -9.59
C SER A 151 -17.50 -16.63 -8.82
N GLU A 152 -18.54 -17.37 -9.19
CA GLU A 152 -19.81 -17.45 -8.45
C GLU A 152 -19.79 -18.55 -7.39
N ASP A 153 -19.08 -19.66 -7.65
CA ASP A 153 -19.06 -20.88 -6.84
C ASP A 153 -17.78 -21.06 -5.99
N GLY A 154 -16.76 -20.20 -6.20
CA GLY A 154 -15.46 -20.29 -5.54
C GLY A 154 -14.57 -21.44 -6.02
N LYS A 155 -14.96 -22.14 -7.06
CA LYS A 155 -14.25 -23.29 -7.64
C LYS A 155 -13.77 -22.99 -9.06
N THR A 156 -14.68 -22.51 -9.90
CA THR A 156 -14.39 -22.15 -11.30
C THR A 156 -14.18 -20.66 -11.42
N PHE A 157 -12.96 -20.25 -11.72
CA PHE A 157 -12.57 -18.84 -11.86
C PHE A 157 -12.42 -18.47 -13.33
N THR A 158 -13.05 -17.38 -13.73
CA THR A 158 -12.89 -16.76 -15.06
C THR A 158 -11.98 -15.55 -14.92
N GLN A 159 -10.85 -15.54 -15.64
CA GLN A 159 -9.96 -14.39 -15.71
C GLN A 159 -10.63 -13.25 -16.46
N VAL A 160 -10.69 -12.07 -15.83
CA VAL A 160 -11.30 -10.86 -16.39
C VAL A 160 -10.28 -9.77 -16.68
N TYR A 161 -9.08 -9.87 -16.06
CA TYR A 161 -7.97 -8.96 -16.31
C TYR A 161 -6.63 -9.68 -16.23
N SER A 162 -5.71 -9.32 -17.09
CA SER A 162 -4.31 -9.76 -17.07
C SER A 162 -3.40 -8.65 -17.54
N GLN A 163 -2.28 -8.52 -16.85
CA GLN A 163 -1.14 -7.72 -17.26
C GLN A 163 0.12 -8.58 -17.11
N ASP A 164 0.87 -8.74 -18.18
CA ASP A 164 2.04 -9.60 -18.24
C ASP A 164 3.30 -8.84 -18.69
N GLN A 165 3.43 -7.56 -18.32
CA GLN A 165 4.60 -6.76 -18.66
C GLN A 165 5.25 -6.18 -17.40
N PRO A 166 6.56 -6.36 -17.21
CA PRO A 166 7.28 -5.71 -16.14
C PRO A 166 7.23 -4.21 -16.36
N GLN A 167 6.62 -3.49 -15.43
CA GLN A 167 6.56 -2.04 -15.47
C GLN A 167 7.63 -1.51 -14.53
N ARG A 168 8.77 -1.11 -15.07
CA ARG A 168 9.78 -0.38 -14.31
C ARG A 168 9.49 1.11 -14.42
N ASP A 169 9.37 1.75 -13.27
CA ASP A 169 9.34 3.20 -13.18
C ASP A 169 10.78 3.67 -12.89
N PRO A 170 11.32 4.67 -13.61
CA PRO A 170 12.62 5.25 -13.28
C PRO A 170 12.63 5.94 -11.91
N CYS A 171 11.47 6.27 -11.36
CA CYS A 171 11.36 6.81 -10.01
C CYS A 171 11.80 5.79 -8.97
N ARG A 172 12.63 6.22 -8.02
CA ARG A 172 13.11 5.34 -6.94
C ARG A 172 11.97 4.88 -6.02
N VAL A 173 10.95 5.71 -5.84
CA VAL A 173 9.73 5.42 -5.07
C VAL A 173 8.53 5.85 -5.90
N GLY A 174 7.53 5.01 -5.97
CA GLY A 174 6.31 5.28 -6.70
C GLY A 174 5.17 4.35 -6.30
N TYR A 175 3.97 4.69 -6.76
CA TYR A 175 2.75 3.91 -6.53
C TYR A 175 2.04 3.71 -7.85
N ARG A 176 1.49 2.53 -8.06
CA ARG A 176 0.76 2.21 -9.29
C ARG A 176 -0.49 1.42 -8.97
N THR A 177 -1.61 1.87 -9.50
CA THR A 177 -2.87 1.15 -9.44
C THR A 177 -2.96 0.17 -10.60
N GLN A 178 -3.30 -1.07 -10.31
CA GLN A 178 -3.76 -2.06 -11.26
C GLN A 178 -5.26 -2.24 -11.09
N ALA A 179 -6.03 -2.17 -12.17
CA ALA A 179 -7.47 -2.20 -12.06
C ALA A 179 -8.13 -2.96 -13.23
N TRP A 180 -9.10 -3.78 -12.88
CA TRP A 180 -10.12 -4.26 -13.80
C TRP A 180 -11.34 -3.35 -13.71
N HIS A 181 -11.87 -2.96 -14.86
CA HIS A 181 -13.15 -2.27 -14.98
C HIS A 181 -14.07 -3.07 -15.88
N GLY A 182 -15.33 -3.23 -15.47
CA GLY A 182 -16.31 -4.00 -16.22
C GLY A 182 -17.66 -4.04 -15.53
N SER A 183 -18.46 -5.06 -15.84
CA SER A 183 -19.72 -5.34 -15.16
C SER A 183 -19.92 -6.84 -15.12
N ARG A 184 -19.83 -7.44 -13.93
CA ARG A 184 -20.01 -8.87 -13.70
C ARG A 184 -20.73 -9.12 -12.39
N LYS A 185 -21.59 -10.15 -12.37
CA LYS A 185 -22.12 -10.70 -11.13
C LYS A 185 -21.15 -11.78 -10.65
N THR A 186 -20.76 -11.70 -9.38
CA THR A 186 -19.81 -12.64 -8.79
C THR A 186 -19.91 -12.62 -7.27
N ARG A 187 -19.44 -13.68 -6.62
CA ARG A 187 -19.26 -13.74 -5.16
C ARG A 187 -17.79 -13.75 -4.77
N TYR A 188 -16.94 -14.39 -5.57
CA TYR A 188 -15.52 -14.52 -5.24
C TYR A 188 -14.66 -13.70 -6.19
N VAL A 189 -13.68 -13.00 -5.62
CA VAL A 189 -12.67 -12.21 -6.34
C VAL A 189 -11.30 -12.78 -6.01
N ARG A 190 -10.57 -13.28 -7.01
CA ARG A 190 -9.19 -13.73 -6.84
C ARG A 190 -8.25 -12.72 -7.47
N VAL A 191 -7.26 -12.30 -6.69
CA VAL A 191 -6.23 -11.36 -7.11
C VAL A 191 -4.88 -12.03 -6.99
N GLN A 192 -4.09 -11.96 -8.06
CA GLN A 192 -2.78 -12.57 -8.15
C GLN A 192 -1.74 -11.58 -8.65
N GLY A 193 -0.55 -11.60 -8.05
CA GLY A 193 0.60 -10.78 -8.43
C GLY A 193 1.89 -11.60 -8.38
N SER A 194 2.75 -11.42 -9.37
CA SER A 194 4.05 -12.08 -9.45
C SER A 194 5.18 -11.06 -9.40
N CYS A 195 6.25 -11.41 -8.70
CA CYS A 195 7.50 -10.68 -8.68
C CYS A 195 8.61 -11.63 -9.14
N ASP A 196 9.07 -11.47 -10.39
CA ASP A 196 10.06 -12.38 -11.02
C ASP A 196 11.51 -12.04 -10.62
N THR A 197 11.74 -11.55 -9.41
CA THR A 197 13.07 -11.25 -8.90
C THR A 197 13.41 -12.13 -7.70
N GLU A 198 14.58 -12.74 -7.69
CA GLU A 198 15.02 -13.70 -6.69
C GLU A 198 15.01 -13.17 -5.24
N PHE A 199 15.13 -11.84 -5.07
CA PHE A 199 15.13 -11.17 -3.76
C PHE A 199 14.10 -10.04 -3.66
N GLY A 200 13.17 -9.97 -4.62
CA GLY A 200 12.22 -8.87 -4.70
C GLY A 200 11.00 -9.04 -3.79
N TRP A 201 10.44 -7.90 -3.42
CA TRP A 201 9.19 -7.81 -2.69
C TRP A 201 8.11 -7.21 -3.55
N LEU A 202 6.89 -7.69 -3.39
CA LEU A 202 5.68 -7.08 -3.87
C LEU A 202 4.91 -6.52 -2.67
N PHE A 203 4.58 -5.23 -2.69
CA PHE A 203 3.81 -4.59 -1.62
C PHE A 203 2.50 -4.04 -2.16
N THR A 204 1.41 -4.39 -1.48
CA THR A 204 0.08 -3.82 -1.71
C THR A 204 -0.58 -3.48 -0.39
N ASP A 205 -1.50 -2.52 -0.40
CA ASP A 205 -2.18 -2.05 0.81
C ASP A 205 -3.63 -2.55 0.89
N GLU A 206 -4.41 -2.31 -0.14
CA GLU A 206 -5.86 -2.54 -0.13
C GLU A 206 -6.33 -3.06 -1.48
N ILE A 207 -7.24 -4.03 -1.49
CA ILE A 207 -7.95 -4.51 -2.68
C ILE A 207 -9.35 -3.91 -2.68
N VAL A 208 -9.53 -2.90 -3.50
CA VAL A 208 -10.79 -2.16 -3.61
C VAL A 208 -11.72 -2.87 -4.58
N VAL A 209 -12.95 -3.14 -4.16
CA VAL A 209 -14.00 -3.77 -4.97
C VAL A 209 -15.24 -2.87 -5.01
N ARG A 210 -15.70 -2.46 -6.20
CA ARG A 210 -16.86 -1.59 -6.41
C ARG A 210 -17.92 -2.20 -7.32
#